data_fc7757dd437a8db2c57702c3faddbcb8
#
_entry.id   fc7757dd437a8db2c57702c3faddbcb8
#
_cell.length_a   1.000
_cell.length_b   1.000
_cell.length_c   1.000
_cell.angle_alpha   90.00
_cell.angle_beta   90.00
_cell.angle_gamma   90.00
#
_symmetry.space_group_name_H-M   'P 1'
#
loop_
_entity.id
_entity.type
_entity.pdbx_description
1 polymer ?
#
loop_
_entity_poly.entity_id
_entity_poly.type
_entity_poly.pdbx_seq_one_letter_code
_entity_poly.pdbx_strand_id
1 'polypeptide(L)'
;MLKTKSFKPVKILICMLMMISVLSPSMTAAAAEESEIQPLAKVIDSFTVGINISGITATCEASVSADYVTTLRVTMELQKETSSGYENVQTWTKSGYGVYLQMSEKKTINVFSDYRLKVTVTADNESKVGYDYA
;
A
#
# COMPACT_ATOMS: atom_id res chain seq x y z
N MET A 1 3.01 -8.74 68.18
CA MET A 1 1.79 -7.97 68.17
C MET A 1 1.82 -6.92 67.13
N LEU A 2 2.76 -6.09 67.16
CA LEU A 2 2.81 -4.99 66.24
C LEU A 2 2.90 -5.45 64.83
N LYS A 3 3.49 -6.55 64.61
CA LYS A 3 3.70 -7.04 63.27
C LYS A 3 2.42 -7.37 62.58
N THR A 4 1.50 -7.90 63.30
CA THR A 4 0.23 -8.29 62.72
C THR A 4 -0.48 -7.09 62.15
N LYS A 5 -0.35 -5.97 62.76
CA LYS A 5 -1.01 -4.80 62.28
C LYS A 5 -0.46 -4.33 60.96
N SER A 6 0.83 -4.43 60.83
CA SER A 6 1.41 -3.99 59.59
C SER A 6 1.01 -4.88 58.42
N PHE A 7 0.73 -6.10 58.68
CA PHE A 7 0.36 -6.98 57.56
C PHE A 7 -0.93 -6.59 56.92
N LYS A 8 -1.87 -6.17 57.69
CA LYS A 8 -3.19 -5.89 57.14
C LYS A 8 -3.19 -4.82 56.08
N PRO A 9 -2.58 -3.69 56.32
CA PRO A 9 -2.55 -2.68 55.29
C PRO A 9 -1.83 -3.13 54.03
N VAL A 10 -0.85 -3.98 54.20
CA VAL A 10 -0.13 -4.48 53.05
C VAL A 10 -1.02 -5.32 52.16
N LYS A 11 -1.86 -6.12 52.78
CA LYS A 11 -2.75 -6.97 52.00
C LYS A 11 -3.71 -6.14 51.17
N ILE A 12 -4.20 -5.13 51.78
CA ILE A 12 -5.15 -4.27 51.08
C ILE A 12 -4.47 -3.63 49.88
N LEU A 13 -3.26 -3.20 50.12
CA LEU A 13 -2.50 -2.57 49.04
C LEU A 13 -2.32 -3.51 47.85
N ILE A 14 -2.01 -4.75 48.16
CA ILE A 14 -1.81 -5.72 47.11
C ILE A 14 -3.07 -5.92 46.29
N CYS A 15 -4.19 -5.96 46.97
CA CYS A 15 -5.44 -6.12 46.26
C CYS A 15 -5.70 -4.97 45.29
N MET A 16 -5.40 -3.79 45.73
CA MET A 16 -5.56 -2.63 44.88
C MET A 16 -4.70 -2.71 43.65
N LEU A 17 -3.50 -3.11 43.84
CA LEU A 17 -2.58 -3.26 42.72
C LEU A 17 -3.08 -4.25 41.71
N MET A 18 -3.64 -5.32 42.18
CA MET A 18 -4.13 -6.32 41.27
C MET A 18 -5.27 -5.81 40.42
N MET A 19 -6.12 -5.03 41.02
CA MET A 19 -7.22 -4.49 40.25
C MET A 19 -6.73 -3.59 39.14
N ILE A 20 -5.75 -2.81 39.43
CA ILE A 20 -5.22 -1.90 38.42
C ILE A 20 -4.62 -2.69 37.27
N SER A 21 -3.91 -3.74 37.59
CA SER A 21 -3.26 -4.50 36.52
C SER A 21 -4.27 -5.18 35.61
N VAL A 22 -5.41 -5.53 36.16
CA VAL A 22 -6.43 -6.17 35.34
C VAL A 22 -7.00 -5.21 34.34
N LEU A 23 -7.18 -3.98 34.74
CA LEU A 23 -7.75 -3.00 33.84
C LEU A 23 -6.85 -2.66 32.67
N SER A 24 -5.58 -2.57 32.91
CA SER A 24 -4.66 -2.17 31.88
C SER A 24 -4.68 -3.06 30.64
N PRO A 25 -4.59 -4.34 30.80
CA PRO A 25 -4.56 -5.20 29.62
C PRO A 25 -5.83 -5.12 28.80
N SER A 26 -6.95 -5.01 29.45
CA SER A 26 -8.17 -5.01 28.69
C SER A 26 -8.29 -3.74 27.84
N MET A 27 -7.81 -2.65 28.34
CA MET A 27 -7.84 -1.43 27.55
C MET A 27 -6.93 -1.50 26.36
N THR A 28 -5.80 -2.10 26.57
CA THR A 28 -4.86 -2.25 25.47
C THR A 28 -5.42 -3.10 24.36
N ALA A 29 -6.09 -4.16 24.71
CA ALA A 29 -6.68 -5.03 23.71
C ALA A 29 -7.71 -4.29 22.89
N ALA A 30 -8.53 -3.52 23.52
CA ALA A 30 -9.54 -2.77 22.81
C ALA A 30 -8.93 -1.80 21.82
N ALA A 31 -7.88 -1.14 22.22
CA ALA A 31 -7.23 -0.21 21.34
C ALA A 31 -6.64 -0.91 20.13
N ALA A 32 -6.11 -2.09 20.32
CA ALA A 32 -5.52 -2.82 19.22
C ALA A 32 -6.54 -3.18 18.17
N GLU A 33 -7.73 -3.49 18.58
CA GLU A 33 -8.74 -3.87 17.62
C GLU A 33 -9.20 -2.73 16.77
N GLU A 34 -9.22 -1.57 17.32
CA GLU A 34 -9.68 -0.44 16.55
C GLU A 34 -8.82 -0.17 15.36
N SER A 35 -7.56 -0.48 15.47
CA SER A 35 -6.68 -0.18 14.36
C SER A 35 -7.05 -0.97 13.13
N GLU A 36 -7.76 -2.03 13.27
CA GLU A 36 -8.13 -2.83 12.13
C GLU A 36 -9.15 -2.16 11.25
N ILE A 37 -9.82 -1.22 11.77
CA ILE A 37 -10.82 -0.53 11.00
C ILE A 37 -10.20 0.29 9.90
N GLN A 38 -8.96 0.64 10.07
CA GLN A 38 -8.26 1.41 9.09
C GLN A 38 -8.31 0.84 7.69
N PRO A 39 -8.22 -0.47 7.51
CA PRO A 39 -8.25 -1.02 6.16
C PRO A 39 -9.44 -0.59 5.34
N LEU A 40 -10.46 -0.14 5.99
CA LEU A 40 -11.63 0.34 5.29
C LEU A 40 -11.38 1.65 4.58
N ALA A 41 -10.35 2.34 4.96
CA ALA A 41 -10.02 3.62 4.36
C ALA A 41 -9.28 3.40 3.05
N LYS A 42 -9.96 2.84 2.11
CA LYS A 42 -9.41 2.59 0.79
C LYS A 42 -9.35 3.89 0.03
N VAL A 43 -8.22 4.17 -0.58
CA VAL A 43 -8.01 5.40 -1.34
C VAL A 43 -8.12 5.14 -2.82
N ILE A 44 -7.45 4.10 -3.31
CA ILE A 44 -7.47 3.76 -4.72
C ILE A 44 -8.75 3.00 -5.03
N ASP A 45 -9.59 3.63 -5.82
CA ASP A 45 -10.84 3.02 -6.24
C ASP A 45 -10.58 2.01 -7.35
N SER A 46 -9.84 2.43 -8.37
CA SER A 46 -9.52 1.55 -9.49
C SER A 46 -8.27 2.06 -10.18
N PHE A 47 -7.63 1.17 -10.93
CA PHE A 47 -6.54 1.56 -11.80
C PHE A 47 -6.50 0.63 -13.01
N THR A 48 -5.91 1.12 -14.11
CA THR A 48 -5.81 0.36 -15.34
C THR A 48 -4.37 0.31 -15.80
N VAL A 49 -4.05 -0.77 -16.51
CA VAL A 49 -2.74 -1.01 -17.10
C VAL A 49 -2.97 -1.51 -18.50
N GLY A 50 -2.27 -0.94 -19.48
CA GLY A 50 -2.44 -1.39 -20.86
C GLY A 50 -1.17 -1.22 -21.66
N ILE A 51 -0.80 -2.25 -22.42
CA ILE A 51 0.28 -2.17 -23.38
C ILE A 51 -0.22 -2.70 -24.71
N ASN A 52 0.08 -1.95 -25.77
CA ASN A 52 -0.28 -2.35 -27.11
C ASN A 52 0.91 -2.15 -28.02
N ILE A 53 1.24 -3.17 -28.78
CA ILE A 53 2.36 -3.11 -29.71
C ILE A 53 1.83 -3.07 -31.12
N SER A 54 2.26 -2.06 -31.87
CA SER A 54 1.90 -1.89 -33.26
C SER A 54 3.20 -1.61 -34.03
N GLY A 55 3.55 -2.52 -34.94
CA GLY A 55 4.82 -2.42 -35.62
C GLY A 55 5.98 -2.46 -34.63
N ILE A 56 6.81 -1.42 -34.63
CA ILE A 56 7.96 -1.35 -33.74
C ILE A 56 7.72 -0.40 -32.57
N THR A 57 6.45 -0.06 -32.31
CA THR A 57 6.12 0.89 -31.26
C THR A 57 5.25 0.23 -30.21
N ALA A 58 5.66 0.35 -28.95
CA ALA A 58 4.84 -0.02 -27.80
C ALA A 58 4.17 1.22 -27.26
N THR A 59 2.85 1.18 -27.11
CA THR A 59 2.07 2.22 -26.45
C THR A 59 1.70 1.74 -25.08
N CYS A 60 2.10 2.47 -24.07
CA CYS A 60 1.90 2.09 -22.68
C CYS A 60 0.97 3.09 -22.02
N GLU A 61 -0.08 2.60 -21.36
CA GLU A 61 -1.08 3.46 -20.74
C GLU A 61 -1.41 2.99 -19.36
N ALA A 62 -1.70 3.93 -18.48
CA ALA A 62 -2.09 3.62 -17.12
C ALA A 62 -2.96 4.75 -16.59
N SER A 63 -3.88 4.40 -15.70
CA SER A 63 -4.69 5.39 -15.03
C SER A 63 -4.97 4.94 -13.62
N VAL A 64 -5.25 5.88 -12.75
CA VAL A 64 -5.64 5.62 -11.37
C VAL A 64 -6.76 6.55 -10.98
N SER A 65 -7.71 6.02 -10.22
CA SER A 65 -8.86 6.73 -9.72
C SER A 65 -8.89 6.59 -8.22
N ALA A 66 -9.14 7.67 -7.51
CA ALA A 66 -9.15 7.69 -6.05
C ALA A 66 -10.53 8.09 -5.53
N ASP A 67 -10.81 7.68 -4.31
CA ASP A 67 -12.10 7.97 -3.67
C ASP A 67 -12.21 9.41 -3.19
N TYR A 68 -11.09 10.07 -3.00
CA TYR A 68 -11.09 11.48 -2.60
C TYR A 68 -9.86 12.16 -3.17
N VAL A 69 -9.89 13.49 -3.17
CA VAL A 69 -8.80 14.30 -3.72
C VAL A 69 -7.54 14.09 -2.90
N THR A 70 -6.47 13.67 -3.56
CA THR A 70 -5.19 13.43 -2.92
C THR A 70 -4.08 13.50 -3.97
N THR A 71 -2.85 13.37 -3.54
CA THR A 71 -1.72 13.28 -4.46
C THR A 71 -1.68 11.89 -5.06
N LEU A 72 -1.70 11.83 -6.38
CA LEU A 72 -1.65 10.59 -7.14
C LEU A 72 -0.33 10.49 -7.87
N ARG A 73 0.17 9.27 -8.00
CA ARG A 73 1.40 9.03 -8.75
C ARG A 73 1.25 7.74 -9.53
N VAL A 74 1.69 7.78 -10.77
CA VAL A 74 1.72 6.60 -11.64
C VAL A 74 3.15 6.44 -12.14
N THR A 75 3.68 5.22 -11.98
CA THR A 75 4.97 4.86 -12.53
C THR A 75 4.77 3.69 -13.48
N MET A 76 5.16 3.86 -14.73
CA MET A 76 5.10 2.81 -15.74
C MET A 76 6.51 2.33 -16.03
N GLU A 77 6.72 1.02 -16.00
CA GLU A 77 7.99 0.40 -16.33
C GLU A 77 7.77 -0.56 -17.47
N LEU A 78 8.28 -0.22 -18.64
CA LEU A 78 8.25 -1.14 -19.77
C LEU A 78 9.38 -2.13 -19.57
N GLN A 79 9.05 -3.41 -19.55
CA GLN A 79 9.99 -4.47 -19.24
C GLN A 79 10.06 -5.45 -20.38
N LYS A 80 11.28 -5.89 -20.66
CA LYS A 80 11.57 -6.85 -21.71
C LYS A 80 11.92 -8.19 -21.08
N GLU A 81 11.38 -9.24 -21.62
CA GLU A 81 11.67 -10.58 -21.13
C GLU A 81 13.08 -11.00 -21.54
N THR A 82 13.81 -11.59 -20.60
CA THR A 82 15.16 -12.11 -20.82
C THR A 82 15.24 -13.53 -20.28
N SER A 83 16.35 -14.18 -20.50
CA SER A 83 16.52 -15.55 -20.01
C SER A 83 16.50 -15.64 -18.50
N SER A 84 16.75 -14.53 -17.80
CA SER A 84 16.79 -14.51 -16.35
C SER A 84 15.59 -13.77 -15.74
N GLY A 85 14.58 -13.42 -16.55
CA GLY A 85 13.40 -12.71 -16.06
C GLY A 85 13.12 -11.47 -16.89
N TYR A 86 12.61 -10.45 -16.24
CA TYR A 86 12.30 -9.21 -16.92
C TYR A 86 13.27 -8.11 -16.50
N GLU A 87 13.63 -7.25 -17.45
CA GLU A 87 14.46 -6.10 -17.15
C GLU A 87 13.79 -4.83 -17.64
N ASN A 88 14.00 -3.73 -16.93
CA ASN A 88 13.42 -2.44 -17.30
C ASN A 88 14.10 -1.89 -18.54
N VAL A 89 13.29 -1.49 -19.51
CA VAL A 89 13.75 -0.84 -20.71
C VAL A 89 13.52 0.64 -20.62
N GLN A 90 12.41 1.05 -20.04
CA GLN A 90 12.04 2.45 -19.94
C GLN A 90 11.13 2.62 -18.73
N THR A 91 11.29 3.75 -18.04
CA THR A 91 10.47 4.09 -16.90
C THR A 91 9.93 5.50 -17.06
N TRP A 92 8.64 5.68 -16.82
CA TRP A 92 8.01 6.99 -16.83
C TRP A 92 7.24 7.16 -15.53
N THR A 93 7.21 8.39 -15.03
CA THR A 93 6.49 8.72 -13.80
C THR A 93 5.73 10.01 -13.98
N LYS A 94 4.50 10.03 -13.47
CA LYS A 94 3.67 11.22 -13.50
C LYS A 94 2.98 11.36 -12.15
N SER A 95 2.87 12.60 -11.67
CA SER A 95 2.19 12.89 -10.41
C SER A 95 1.16 13.98 -10.65
N GLY A 96 0.12 13.99 -9.85
CA GLY A 96 -0.92 14.99 -9.93
C GLY A 96 -1.73 15.00 -8.65
N TYR A 97 -2.55 16.04 -8.49
CA TYR A 97 -3.39 16.19 -7.31
C TYR A 97 -4.84 16.18 -7.79
N GLY A 98 -5.64 15.29 -7.23
CA GLY A 98 -7.03 15.15 -7.63
C GLY A 98 -7.56 13.75 -7.36
N VAL A 99 -8.58 13.37 -8.11
CA VAL A 99 -9.20 12.03 -7.97
C VAL A 99 -8.91 11.14 -9.17
N TYR A 100 -8.21 11.63 -10.17
CA TYR A 100 -7.93 10.87 -11.37
C TYR A 100 -6.61 11.32 -11.99
N LEU A 101 -5.82 10.36 -12.46
CA LEU A 101 -4.58 10.61 -13.14
C LEU A 101 -4.40 9.59 -14.24
N GLN A 102 -4.02 10.04 -15.43
CA GLN A 102 -3.81 9.18 -16.57
C GLN A 102 -2.46 9.49 -17.21
N MET A 103 -1.84 8.46 -17.78
CA MET A 103 -0.54 8.57 -18.41
C MET A 103 -0.52 7.67 -19.64
N SER A 104 0.08 8.19 -20.73
CA SER A 104 0.25 7.43 -21.97
C SER A 104 1.59 7.79 -22.57
N GLU A 105 2.40 6.78 -22.89
CA GLU A 105 3.73 6.97 -23.43
C GLU A 105 4.03 5.94 -24.50
N LYS A 106 4.97 6.25 -25.37
CA LYS A 106 5.36 5.37 -26.46
C LYS A 106 6.85 5.13 -26.45
N LYS A 107 7.24 3.93 -26.88
CA LYS A 107 8.63 3.56 -26.96
C LYS A 107 8.85 2.66 -28.16
N THR A 108 9.92 2.90 -28.92
CA THR A 108 10.33 2.00 -29.97
C THR A 108 10.93 0.74 -29.34
N ILE A 109 10.52 -0.41 -29.83
CA ILE A 109 10.90 -1.69 -29.24
C ILE A 109 11.48 -2.61 -30.28
N ASN A 110 12.05 -3.73 -29.80
CA ASN A 110 12.54 -4.80 -30.64
C ASN A 110 11.40 -5.80 -30.84
N VAL A 111 10.96 -5.97 -32.08
CA VAL A 111 9.82 -6.84 -32.40
C VAL A 111 10.08 -8.31 -32.11
N PHE A 112 11.33 -8.70 -31.91
CA PHE A 112 11.68 -10.11 -31.65
C PHE A 112 11.75 -10.42 -30.16
N SER A 113 11.36 -9.48 -29.32
CA SER A 113 11.37 -9.67 -27.87
C SER A 113 9.95 -9.57 -27.34
N ASP A 114 9.72 -10.17 -26.18
CA ASP A 114 8.44 -10.08 -25.49
C ASP A 114 8.53 -9.01 -24.43
N TYR A 115 7.43 -8.31 -24.22
CA TYR A 115 7.39 -7.17 -23.32
C TYR A 115 6.19 -7.27 -22.39
N ARG A 116 6.31 -6.63 -21.25
CA ARG A 116 5.17 -6.38 -20.35
C ARG A 116 5.29 -4.98 -19.78
N LEU A 117 4.17 -4.47 -19.34
CA LEU A 117 4.13 -3.19 -18.66
C LEU A 117 3.84 -3.44 -17.19
N LYS A 118 4.68 -2.92 -16.33
CA LYS A 118 4.46 -2.93 -14.89
C LYS A 118 4.07 -1.53 -14.48
N VAL A 119 2.94 -1.39 -13.81
CA VAL A 119 2.46 -0.10 -13.35
C VAL A 119 2.33 -0.12 -11.84
N THR A 120 2.90 0.89 -11.22
CA THR A 120 2.75 1.12 -9.80
C THR A 120 1.96 2.41 -9.63
N VAL A 121 0.83 2.34 -8.95
CA VAL A 121 0.02 3.51 -8.65
C VAL A 121 0.05 3.75 -7.16
N THR A 122 0.13 5.02 -6.78
CA THR A 122 0.18 5.42 -5.38
C THR A 122 -0.80 6.54 -5.15
N ALA A 123 -1.56 6.44 -4.07
CA ALA A 123 -2.50 7.47 -3.66
C ALA A 123 -2.45 7.53 -2.15
N ASP A 124 -2.03 8.67 -1.59
CA ASP A 124 -1.84 8.84 -0.17
C ASP A 124 -0.88 7.75 0.34
N ASN A 125 -1.34 6.90 1.23
CA ASN A 125 -0.51 5.82 1.77
C ASN A 125 -0.72 4.49 1.08
N GLU A 126 -1.60 4.44 0.09
CA GLU A 126 -1.92 3.19 -0.58
C GLU A 126 -1.11 3.06 -1.86
N SER A 127 -0.66 1.84 -2.16
CA SER A 127 0.10 1.57 -3.37
C SER A 127 -0.37 0.24 -3.95
N LYS A 128 -0.51 0.19 -5.27
CA LYS A 128 -0.92 -1.04 -5.97
C LYS A 128 -0.06 -1.21 -7.21
N VAL A 129 0.14 -2.48 -7.57
CA VAL A 129 0.94 -2.85 -8.74
C VAL A 129 0.11 -3.71 -9.65
N GLY A 130 0.20 -3.45 -10.95
CA GLY A 130 -0.46 -4.25 -11.97
C GLY A 130 0.45 -4.49 -13.15
N TYR A 131 0.10 -5.48 -13.94
CA TYR A 131 0.88 -5.86 -15.12
C TYR A 131 -0.06 -6.09 -16.30
N ASP A 132 0.46 -5.81 -17.50
CA ASP A 132 -0.18 -6.20 -18.75
C ASP A 132 0.89 -6.73 -19.68
N TYR A 133 0.54 -7.75 -20.44
CA TYR A 133 1.49 -8.46 -21.31
C TYR A 133 1.13 -8.23 -22.76
N ALA A 134 2.13 -7.92 -23.56
CA ALA A 134 1.93 -7.68 -25.00
C ALA A 134 2.00 -8.97 -25.79
#